data_a527ad197a29903efbf48975596ced72
#
_entry.id   a527ad197a29903efbf48975596ced72
#
_cell.length_a   1.000
_cell.length_b   1.000
_cell.length_c   1.000
_cell.angle_alpha   90.00
_cell.angle_beta   90.00
_cell.angle_gamma   90.00
#
_symmetry.space_group_name_H-M   'P 1'
#
loop_
_entity.id
_entity.type
_entity.pdbx_description
1 polymer ?
#
loop_
_entity_poly.entity_id
_entity_poly.type
_entity_poly.pdbx_seq_one_letter_code
_entity_poly.pdbx_strand_id
1 'polypeptide(L)'
;MNRVCEILGISKPVIQGPMVWLTDAKLAAAVSNAGGLGSLGPNAGQTVVTRDPDGTAENMRAEIRKLRALTDKPFSVNVLPVQNGEDIYTPPMLKVIYEEHVPAVTFVGEPDAAMFSEFKAHGIKIVYRSLDPTPKNARMAEQFGADIIVATGFDEGGNVAW
;
A
#
# COMPACT_ATOMS: atom_id res chain seq x y z
N MET A 1 -9.51 22.33 -3.71
CA MET A 1 -9.17 20.96 -4.19
C MET A 1 -9.56 19.96 -3.09
N ASN A 2 -9.82 18.69 -3.42
CA ASN A 2 -10.13 17.68 -2.39
C ASN A 2 -8.87 17.35 -1.59
N ARG A 3 -8.97 17.31 -0.24
CA ARG A 3 -7.80 17.09 0.64
C ARG A 3 -7.05 15.78 0.37
N VAL A 4 -7.76 14.71 -0.01
CA VAL A 4 -7.12 13.44 -0.41
C VAL A 4 -6.25 13.64 -1.66
N CYS A 5 -6.75 14.41 -2.63
CA CYS A 5 -5.98 14.73 -3.83
C CYS A 5 -4.72 15.53 -3.53
N GLU A 6 -4.81 16.51 -2.63
CA GLU A 6 -3.65 17.33 -2.21
C GLU A 6 -2.59 16.50 -1.50
N ILE A 7 -2.99 15.62 -0.59
CA ILE A 7 -2.08 14.76 0.19
C ILE A 7 -1.33 13.78 -0.73
N LEU A 8 -2.06 13.15 -1.65
CA LEU A 8 -1.53 12.05 -2.49
C LEU A 8 -0.96 12.53 -3.85
N GLY A 9 -1.15 13.81 -4.20
CA GLY A 9 -0.72 14.32 -5.50
C GLY A 9 -1.52 13.78 -6.68
N ILE A 10 -2.79 13.41 -6.46
CA ILE A 10 -3.70 12.85 -7.48
C ILE A 10 -4.78 13.87 -7.88
N SER A 11 -5.42 13.69 -9.03
CA SER A 11 -6.43 14.63 -9.53
C SER A 11 -7.88 14.23 -9.19
N LYS A 12 -8.11 12.97 -8.90
CA LYS A 12 -9.40 12.41 -8.52
C LYS A 12 -9.30 11.71 -7.17
N PRO A 13 -10.22 11.92 -6.23
CA PRO A 13 -10.16 11.31 -4.89
C PRO A 13 -10.59 9.84 -4.93
N VAL A 14 -9.88 9.05 -5.73
CA VAL A 14 -10.12 7.61 -5.92
C VAL A 14 -8.82 6.87 -5.64
N ILE A 15 -8.87 5.91 -4.73
CA ILE A 15 -7.77 5.02 -4.38
C ILE A 15 -8.20 3.61 -4.76
N GLN A 16 -7.43 2.94 -5.59
CA GLN A 16 -7.69 1.55 -5.94
C GLN A 16 -7.24 0.64 -4.80
N GLY A 17 -8.14 -0.21 -4.33
CA GLY A 17 -7.80 -1.24 -3.35
C GLY A 17 -6.81 -2.25 -3.94
N PRO A 18 -5.68 -2.52 -3.26
CA PRO A 18 -4.75 -3.55 -3.72
C PRO A 18 -5.39 -4.94 -3.61
N MET A 19 -5.34 -5.70 -4.69
CA MET A 19 -5.89 -7.05 -4.76
C MET A 19 -4.77 -8.05 -4.98
N VAL A 20 -4.69 -9.03 -4.08
CA VAL A 20 -3.72 -10.13 -4.16
C VAL A 20 -3.85 -10.84 -5.52
N TRP A 21 -2.74 -11.07 -6.21
CA TRP A 21 -2.64 -11.70 -7.54
C TRP A 21 -3.22 -10.91 -8.73
N LEU A 22 -4.11 -9.95 -8.50
CA LEU A 22 -4.83 -9.27 -9.58
C LEU A 22 -4.24 -7.91 -9.94
N THR A 23 -3.72 -7.18 -8.94
CA THR A 23 -3.21 -5.83 -9.18
C THR A 23 -1.76 -5.86 -9.54
N ASP A 24 -1.49 -5.80 -10.84
CA ASP A 24 -0.17 -5.69 -11.44
C ASP A 24 0.17 -4.24 -11.84
N ALA A 25 1.34 -4.05 -12.43
CA ALA A 25 1.81 -2.77 -12.93
C ALA A 25 0.86 -2.12 -13.94
N LYS A 26 0.20 -2.91 -14.80
CA LYS A 26 -0.68 -2.38 -15.85
C LYS A 26 -1.95 -1.77 -15.25
N LEU A 27 -2.60 -2.50 -14.33
CA LEU A 27 -3.80 -2.00 -13.67
C LEU A 27 -3.50 -0.78 -12.81
N ALA A 28 -2.45 -0.85 -11.97
CA ALA A 28 -2.05 0.26 -11.12
C ALA A 28 -1.69 1.51 -11.93
N ALA A 29 -0.93 1.37 -13.02
CA ALA A 29 -0.60 2.48 -13.92
C ALA A 29 -1.83 3.07 -14.61
N ALA A 30 -2.78 2.23 -15.05
CA ALA A 30 -4.02 2.71 -15.68
C ALA A 30 -4.84 3.56 -14.72
N VAL A 31 -4.96 3.15 -13.45
CA VAL A 31 -5.64 3.95 -12.41
C VAL A 31 -4.92 5.27 -12.14
N SER A 32 -3.59 5.24 -12.01
CA SER A 32 -2.79 6.44 -11.79
C SER A 32 -2.89 7.40 -12.97
N ASN A 33 -2.82 6.93 -14.21
CA ASN A 33 -2.99 7.72 -15.42
C ASN A 33 -4.41 8.31 -15.55
N ALA A 34 -5.42 7.61 -15.02
CA ALA A 34 -6.78 8.14 -14.95
C ALA A 34 -6.97 9.21 -13.86
N GLY A 35 -5.95 9.46 -13.05
CA GLY A 35 -5.92 10.51 -12.03
C GLY A 35 -6.22 10.05 -10.61
N GLY A 36 -6.38 8.76 -10.35
CA GLY A 36 -6.48 8.16 -9.03
C GLY A 36 -5.13 7.73 -8.47
N LEU A 37 -5.14 6.96 -7.36
CA LEU A 37 -3.98 6.27 -6.83
C LEU A 37 -4.06 4.78 -7.17
N GLY A 38 -3.25 4.31 -8.10
CA GLY A 38 -3.07 2.88 -8.36
C GLY A 38 -2.28 2.22 -7.22
N SER A 39 -2.55 0.96 -6.94
CA SER A 39 -1.94 0.26 -5.79
C SER A 39 -1.49 -1.14 -6.19
N LEU A 40 -0.19 -1.43 -6.10
CA LEU A 40 0.32 -2.78 -6.34
C LEU A 40 -0.08 -3.70 -5.18
N GLY A 41 -0.64 -4.85 -5.50
CA GLY A 41 -0.99 -5.87 -4.52
C GLY A 41 0.24 -6.64 -4.00
N PRO A 42 0.12 -7.40 -2.89
CA PRO A 42 1.28 -8.06 -2.26
C PRO A 42 2.02 -9.03 -3.17
N ASN A 43 1.32 -9.67 -4.08
CA ASN A 43 1.85 -10.66 -5.03
C ASN A 43 1.83 -10.15 -6.48
N ALA A 44 1.96 -8.82 -6.67
CA ALA A 44 1.98 -8.22 -8.00
C ALA A 44 3.00 -8.90 -8.91
N GLY A 45 2.59 -9.20 -10.13
CA GLY A 45 3.43 -9.84 -11.14
C GLY A 45 3.74 -11.33 -10.93
N GLN A 46 3.25 -11.94 -9.85
CA GLN A 46 3.42 -13.37 -9.62
C GLN A 46 2.29 -14.18 -10.25
N THR A 47 2.63 -15.34 -10.79
CA THR A 47 1.67 -16.29 -11.40
C THR A 47 1.55 -17.60 -10.62
N VAL A 48 2.46 -17.82 -9.68
CA VAL A 48 2.51 -19.00 -8.81
C VAL A 48 2.81 -18.62 -7.38
N VAL A 49 2.28 -19.38 -6.43
CA VAL A 49 2.60 -19.20 -5.00
C VAL A 49 4.07 -19.55 -4.78
N THR A 50 4.80 -18.65 -4.16
CA THR A 50 6.18 -18.89 -3.71
C THR A 50 6.26 -18.74 -2.19
N ARG A 51 7.17 -19.50 -1.57
CA ARG A 51 7.55 -19.36 -0.16
C ARG A 51 8.93 -18.70 -0.01
N ASP A 52 9.35 -17.99 -1.03
CA ASP A 52 10.61 -17.24 -1.08
C ASP A 52 10.33 -15.75 -0.82
N PRO A 53 10.64 -15.23 0.39
CA PRO A 53 10.42 -13.82 0.73
C PRO A 53 11.26 -12.87 -0.14
N ASP A 54 12.52 -13.20 -0.38
CA ASP A 54 13.43 -12.37 -1.19
C ASP A 54 12.98 -12.36 -2.66
N GLY A 55 12.64 -13.52 -3.22
CA GLY A 55 12.09 -13.61 -4.56
C GLY A 55 10.76 -12.87 -4.71
N THR A 56 9.91 -12.87 -3.67
CA THR A 56 8.67 -12.07 -3.64
C THR A 56 8.97 -10.58 -3.68
N ALA A 57 9.95 -10.12 -2.91
CA ALA A 57 10.37 -8.72 -2.90
C ALA A 57 10.99 -8.29 -4.24
N GLU A 58 11.80 -9.13 -4.87
CA GLU A 58 12.38 -8.82 -6.19
C GLU A 58 11.32 -8.82 -7.31
N ASN A 59 10.29 -9.67 -7.24
CA ASN A 59 9.14 -9.58 -8.13
C ASN A 59 8.42 -8.24 -7.97
N MET A 60 8.22 -7.77 -6.74
CA MET A 60 7.65 -6.45 -6.48
C MET A 60 8.53 -5.34 -7.06
N ARG A 61 9.86 -5.41 -6.90
CA ARG A 61 10.80 -4.48 -7.53
C ARG A 61 10.60 -4.42 -9.04
N ALA A 62 10.49 -5.57 -9.68
CA ALA A 62 10.26 -5.65 -11.12
C ALA A 62 8.91 -5.00 -11.51
N GLU A 63 7.85 -5.23 -10.73
CA GLU A 63 6.54 -4.60 -10.98
C GLU A 63 6.56 -3.09 -10.75
N ILE A 64 7.24 -2.59 -9.72
CA ILE A 64 7.43 -1.14 -9.52
C ILE A 64 8.10 -0.50 -10.74
N ARG A 65 9.16 -1.13 -11.25
CA ARG A 65 9.88 -0.62 -12.43
C ARG A 65 9.04 -0.67 -13.70
N LYS A 66 8.25 -1.74 -13.91
CA LYS A 66 7.28 -1.81 -14.99
C LYS A 66 6.21 -0.72 -14.88
N LEU A 67 5.70 -0.48 -13.68
CA LEU A 67 4.71 0.57 -13.43
C LEU A 67 5.29 1.95 -13.79
N ARG A 68 6.50 2.25 -13.35
CA ARG A 68 7.17 3.52 -13.67
C ARG A 68 7.45 3.72 -15.17
N ALA A 69 7.61 2.65 -15.92
CA ALA A 69 7.70 2.73 -17.37
C ALA A 69 6.36 3.08 -18.04
N LEU A 70 5.24 2.91 -17.34
CA LEU A 70 3.89 3.14 -17.84
C LEU A 70 3.26 4.46 -17.35
N THR A 71 3.79 5.05 -16.27
CA THR A 71 3.26 6.28 -15.68
C THR A 71 4.30 7.04 -14.87
N ASP A 72 4.20 8.38 -14.89
CA ASP A 72 4.92 9.30 -14.01
C ASP A 72 4.09 9.72 -12.78
N LYS A 73 2.85 9.21 -12.67
CA LYS A 73 1.89 9.58 -11.63
C LYS A 73 2.13 8.81 -10.32
N PRO A 74 1.65 9.34 -9.18
CA PRO A 74 1.74 8.64 -7.89
C PRO A 74 1.06 7.27 -7.93
N PHE A 75 1.62 6.35 -7.18
CA PHE A 75 1.09 5.00 -6.92
C PHE A 75 1.43 4.57 -5.51
N SER A 76 0.84 3.48 -5.05
CA SER A 76 1.18 2.87 -3.75
C SER A 76 1.55 1.40 -3.90
N VAL A 77 2.24 0.89 -2.88
CA VAL A 77 2.50 -0.54 -2.69
C VAL A 77 1.77 -0.99 -1.42
N ASN A 78 1.12 -2.13 -1.47
CA ASN A 78 0.47 -2.70 -0.31
C ASN A 78 1.49 -3.29 0.66
N VAL A 79 1.38 -2.90 1.93
CA VAL A 79 2.13 -3.46 3.05
C VAL A 79 1.13 -4.11 3.99
N LEU A 80 1.28 -5.40 4.20
CA LEU A 80 0.40 -6.24 5.02
C LEU A 80 1.26 -7.07 5.98
N PRO A 81 1.73 -6.49 7.10
CA PRO A 81 2.55 -7.22 8.07
C PRO A 81 1.78 -8.40 8.69
N VAL A 82 2.48 -9.48 8.94
CA VAL A 82 1.91 -10.64 9.63
C VAL A 82 1.61 -10.27 11.07
N GLN A 83 0.35 -10.37 11.48
CA GLN A 83 -0.09 -9.98 12.83
C GLN A 83 0.21 -11.04 13.90
N ASN A 84 0.26 -12.31 13.50
CA ASN A 84 0.50 -13.42 14.41
C ASN A 84 1.54 -14.36 13.78
N GLY A 85 2.70 -14.48 14.41
CA GLY A 85 3.80 -15.31 13.94
C GLY A 85 4.99 -14.51 13.46
N GLU A 86 5.95 -15.19 12.85
CA GLU A 86 7.14 -14.57 12.28
C GLU A 86 6.84 -13.94 10.93
N ASP A 87 7.10 -12.65 10.80
CA ASP A 87 6.93 -11.91 9.55
C ASP A 87 8.23 -11.92 8.73
N ILE A 88 8.34 -12.91 7.85
CA ILE A 88 9.51 -13.06 6.98
C ILE A 88 9.37 -12.31 5.64
N TYR A 89 8.15 -11.85 5.28
CA TYR A 89 7.90 -11.19 3.99
C TYR A 89 8.00 -9.68 4.04
N THR A 90 7.56 -9.05 5.13
CA THR A 90 7.56 -7.58 5.23
C THR A 90 8.97 -6.99 5.21
N PRO A 91 9.99 -7.50 5.92
CA PRO A 91 11.32 -6.88 5.92
C PRO A 91 11.96 -6.75 4.53
N PRO A 92 12.06 -7.79 3.68
CA PRO A 92 12.61 -7.64 2.33
C PRO A 92 11.74 -6.75 1.43
N MET A 93 10.42 -6.75 1.63
CA MET A 93 9.50 -5.86 0.91
C MET A 93 9.75 -4.39 1.25
N LEU A 94 9.93 -4.05 2.54
CA LEU A 94 10.24 -2.69 2.97
C LEU A 94 11.55 -2.19 2.37
N LYS A 95 12.57 -3.04 2.32
CA LYS A 95 13.84 -2.70 1.66
C LYS A 95 13.61 -2.28 0.21
N VAL A 96 12.82 -3.04 -0.55
CA VAL A 96 12.48 -2.70 -1.94
C VAL A 96 11.70 -1.38 -2.02
N ILE A 97 10.71 -1.17 -1.14
CA ILE A 97 9.91 0.06 -1.10
C ILE A 97 10.80 1.29 -0.89
N TYR A 98 11.79 1.21 0.00
CA TYR A 98 12.70 2.31 0.28
C TYR A 98 13.70 2.53 -0.87
N GLU A 99 14.34 1.49 -1.38
CA GLU A 99 15.31 1.56 -2.48
C GLU A 99 14.67 2.07 -3.78
N GLU A 100 13.44 1.67 -4.05
CA GLU A 100 12.70 2.14 -5.23
C GLU A 100 11.97 3.47 -4.98
N HIS A 101 12.14 4.13 -3.83
CA HIS A 101 11.52 5.44 -3.51
C HIS A 101 10.01 5.46 -3.82
N VAL A 102 9.27 4.48 -3.32
CA VAL A 102 7.82 4.37 -3.53
C VAL A 102 7.13 5.58 -2.91
N PRO A 103 6.24 6.30 -3.62
CA PRO A 103 5.68 7.55 -3.10
C PRO A 103 4.64 7.36 -2.00
N ALA A 104 3.96 6.22 -1.97
CA ALA A 104 2.94 5.91 -0.97
C ALA A 104 2.87 4.42 -0.66
N VAL A 105 2.41 4.08 0.54
CA VAL A 105 2.05 2.71 0.93
C VAL A 105 0.57 2.64 1.28
N THR A 106 -0.07 1.53 0.93
CA THR A 106 -1.38 1.15 1.47
C THR A 106 -1.14 0.12 2.56
N PHE A 107 -1.14 0.59 3.80
CA PHE A 107 -0.85 -0.25 4.96
C PHE A 107 -2.13 -0.86 5.51
N VAL A 108 -2.15 -2.17 5.69
CA VAL A 108 -3.29 -2.92 6.21
C VAL A 108 -2.86 -3.71 7.44
N GLY A 109 -3.52 -3.49 8.57
CA GLY A 109 -3.19 -4.18 9.83
C GLY A 109 -3.38 -3.28 11.06
N GLU A 110 -2.75 -3.67 12.16
CA GLU A 110 -2.67 -2.82 13.35
C GLU A 110 -1.70 -1.65 13.11
N PRO A 111 -1.98 -0.45 13.66
CA PRO A 111 -1.07 0.68 13.49
C PRO A 111 0.29 0.41 14.14
N ASP A 112 1.36 0.61 13.41
CA ASP A 112 2.74 0.40 13.87
C ASP A 112 3.51 1.72 13.87
N ALA A 113 3.84 2.21 15.07
CA ALA A 113 4.51 3.49 15.26
C ALA A 113 5.93 3.52 14.67
N ALA A 114 6.68 2.41 14.79
CA ALA A 114 8.06 2.33 14.30
C ALA A 114 8.07 2.32 12.77
N MET A 115 7.25 1.46 12.17
CA MET A 115 7.14 1.37 10.71
C MET A 115 6.60 2.66 10.08
N PHE A 116 5.60 3.32 10.71
CA PHE A 116 5.08 4.60 10.23
C PHE A 116 6.15 5.70 10.32
N SER A 117 6.94 5.72 11.40
CA SER A 117 8.07 6.65 11.53
C SER A 117 9.11 6.45 10.43
N GLU A 118 9.43 5.22 10.07
CA GLU A 118 10.33 4.92 8.95
C GLU A 118 9.75 5.37 7.61
N PHE A 119 8.48 5.10 7.32
CA PHE A 119 7.84 5.60 6.10
C PHE A 119 7.93 7.13 6.01
N LYS A 120 7.66 7.83 7.11
CA LYS A 120 7.76 9.30 7.15
C LYS A 120 9.19 9.78 6.93
N ALA A 121 10.19 9.11 7.50
CA ALA A 121 11.61 9.44 7.29
C ALA A 121 12.02 9.30 5.81
N HIS A 122 11.41 8.38 5.07
CA HIS A 122 11.59 8.22 3.63
C HIS A 122 10.66 9.08 2.77
N GLY A 123 9.84 9.95 3.36
CA GLY A 123 8.88 10.81 2.64
C GLY A 123 7.69 10.08 2.04
N ILE A 124 7.44 8.83 2.46
CA ILE A 124 6.38 7.97 1.95
C ILE A 124 5.04 8.37 2.58
N LYS A 125 4.00 8.50 1.77
CA LYS A 125 2.63 8.72 2.25
C LYS A 125 1.99 7.43 2.73
N ILE A 126 1.25 7.50 3.82
CA ILE A 126 0.64 6.35 4.47
C ILE A 126 -0.88 6.40 4.30
N VAL A 127 -1.43 5.51 3.49
CA VAL A 127 -2.87 5.22 3.41
C VAL A 127 -3.13 4.02 4.31
N TYR A 128 -3.71 4.28 5.47
CA TYR A 128 -3.93 3.27 6.49
C TYR A 128 -5.35 2.68 6.42
N ARG A 129 -5.46 1.37 6.44
CA ARG A 129 -6.70 0.60 6.61
C ARG A 129 -6.56 -0.38 7.77
N SER A 130 -7.38 -0.23 8.79
CA SER A 130 -7.46 -1.20 9.89
C SER A 130 -8.15 -2.48 9.46
N LEU A 131 -7.72 -3.62 9.98
CA LEU A 131 -8.48 -4.88 9.92
C LEU A 131 -9.67 -4.85 10.90
N ASP A 132 -9.51 -4.10 12.00
CA ASP A 132 -10.57 -3.82 12.97
C ASP A 132 -10.78 -2.29 13.03
N PRO A 133 -11.75 -1.73 12.26
CA PRO A 133 -11.93 -0.29 12.08
C PRO A 133 -12.60 0.36 13.30
N THR A 134 -11.88 0.43 14.40
CA THR A 134 -12.34 1.08 15.63
C THR A 134 -11.89 2.55 15.70
N PRO A 135 -12.62 3.43 16.45
CA PRO A 135 -12.14 4.78 16.73
C PRO A 135 -10.80 4.82 17.45
N LYS A 136 -10.45 3.79 18.20
CA LYS A 136 -9.13 3.65 18.86
C LYS A 136 -8.03 3.50 17.82
N ASN A 137 -8.17 2.53 16.89
CA ASN A 137 -7.17 2.26 15.85
C ASN A 137 -7.00 3.46 14.91
N ALA A 138 -8.10 4.16 14.59
CA ALA A 138 -8.04 5.37 13.78
C ALA A 138 -7.23 6.49 14.48
N ARG A 139 -7.47 6.74 15.78
CA ARG A 139 -6.71 7.72 16.54
C ARG A 139 -5.23 7.33 16.69
N MET A 140 -4.94 6.06 16.92
CA MET A 140 -3.55 5.59 16.98
C MET A 140 -2.83 5.80 15.66
N ALA A 141 -3.46 5.42 14.53
CA ALA A 141 -2.88 5.63 13.22
C ALA A 141 -2.61 7.11 12.92
N GLU A 142 -3.54 8.00 13.28
CA GLU A 142 -3.37 9.44 13.15
C GLU A 142 -2.17 9.94 13.99
N GLN A 143 -2.08 9.51 15.26
CA GLN A 143 -0.97 9.86 16.16
C GLN A 143 0.38 9.36 15.66
N PHE A 144 0.42 8.19 15.00
CA PHE A 144 1.63 7.62 14.44
C PHE A 144 1.99 8.21 13.06
N GLY A 145 1.13 9.06 12.50
CA GLY A 145 1.42 9.84 11.30
C GLY A 145 0.82 9.31 10.00
N ALA A 146 -0.24 8.50 10.05
CA ALA A 146 -1.01 8.16 8.86
C ALA A 146 -1.51 9.44 8.15
N ASP A 147 -1.31 9.52 6.83
CA ASP A 147 -1.75 10.66 6.03
C ASP A 147 -3.24 10.56 5.66
N ILE A 148 -3.73 9.33 5.48
CA ILE A 148 -5.12 9.01 5.15
C ILE A 148 -5.55 7.79 5.96
N ILE A 149 -6.77 7.82 6.49
CA ILE A 149 -7.41 6.70 7.16
C ILE A 149 -8.59 6.25 6.31
N VAL A 150 -8.62 4.96 5.98
CA VAL A 150 -9.71 4.31 5.26
C VAL A 150 -10.70 3.75 6.29
N ALA A 151 -11.89 4.32 6.33
CA ALA A 151 -13.00 3.77 7.10
C ALA A 151 -13.71 2.71 6.25
N THR A 152 -13.78 1.50 6.76
CA THR A 152 -14.42 0.36 6.09
C THR A 152 -15.72 -0.03 6.80
N GLY A 153 -16.65 -0.61 6.04
CA GLY A 153 -17.90 -1.13 6.55
C GLY A 153 -18.18 -2.52 5.97
N PHE A 154 -19.36 -3.07 6.27
CA PHE A 154 -19.73 -4.42 5.83
C PHE A 154 -19.81 -4.61 4.32
N ASP A 155 -20.09 -3.54 3.57
CA ASP A 155 -20.25 -3.58 2.12
C ASP A 155 -18.94 -3.34 1.36
N GLU A 156 -17.79 -3.48 2.05
CA GLU A 156 -16.49 -3.38 1.39
C GLU A 156 -16.17 -4.65 0.57
N GLY A 157 -15.36 -4.48 -0.49
CA GLY A 157 -14.84 -5.61 -1.25
C GLY A 157 -13.65 -6.26 -0.55
N GLY A 158 -13.46 -7.58 -0.74
CA GLY A 158 -12.32 -8.32 -0.21
C GLY A 158 -12.55 -8.84 1.21
N ASN A 159 -11.58 -8.60 2.10
CA ASN A 159 -11.72 -9.02 3.50
C ASN A 159 -12.63 -8.06 4.26
N VAL A 160 -13.75 -8.57 4.70
CA VAL A 160 -14.74 -7.80 5.48
C VAL A 160 -14.23 -7.63 6.91
N ALA A 161 -14.36 -6.41 7.45
CA ALA A 161 -14.12 -6.16 8.87
C ALA A 161 -15.21 -6.82 9.73
N TRP A 162 -14.83 -7.32 10.91
CA TRP A 162 -15.76 -7.92 11.89
C TRP A 162 -16.42 -6.87 12.77
#